data_32671b798ab69324289744b8d7efceef
#
_entry.id   32671b798ab69324289744b8d7efceef
#
_cell.length_a   1.000
_cell.length_b   1.000
_cell.length_c   1.000
_cell.angle_alpha   90.00
_cell.angle_beta   90.00
_cell.angle_gamma   90.00
#
_symmetry.space_group_name_H-M   'P 1'
#
loop_
_entity.id
_entity.type
_entity.pdbx_description
1 polymer ?
#
loop_
_entity_poly.entity_id
_entity_poly.type
_entity_poly.pdbx_seq_one_letter_code
_entity_poly.pdbx_strand_id
1 'polypeptide(L)'
;MKFDRLLWQCLMPGEYEFSEEGITVRLPPEAKETVLMFRTDSDAFRDWQQGVKACDLVFFYRGPAVPKPVLLFVELKGSDYEAAEAQLENAFKRVWSQLDTQCQGTESRVCAVAVVGRSVMMDVKARIKEAWQQRGLEFRYHFGALGKTVDLRPNLADARRVKPPPPAAPSGSPGPAVPPPDPGVTT
;
A
#
# COMPACT_ATOMS: atom_id res chain seq x y z
N MET A 1 12.89 8.99 9.27
CA MET A 1 11.64 8.20 9.26
C MET A 1 11.73 7.24 10.42
N LYS A 2 10.79 7.28 11.36
CA LYS A 2 10.69 6.28 12.42
C LYS A 2 9.74 5.21 11.91
N PHE A 3 10.24 4.00 11.75
CA PHE A 3 9.39 2.84 11.51
C PHE A 3 8.83 2.40 12.85
N ASP A 4 7.52 2.18 12.90
CA ASP A 4 6.86 1.67 14.09
C ASP A 4 7.33 0.23 14.41
N ARG A 5 7.08 -0.20 15.64
CA ARG A 5 7.39 -1.56 16.11
C ARG A 5 6.83 -2.64 15.20
N LEU A 6 5.67 -2.40 14.60
CA LEU A 6 5.04 -3.33 13.67
C LEU A 6 5.92 -3.63 12.46
N LEU A 7 6.46 -2.59 11.80
CA LEU A 7 7.35 -2.79 10.65
C LEU A 7 8.68 -3.43 11.07
N TRP A 8 9.19 -3.14 12.27
CA TRP A 8 10.38 -3.82 12.77
C TRP A 8 10.21 -5.33 12.92
N GLN A 9 9.05 -5.80 13.33
CA GLN A 9 8.76 -7.23 13.45
C GLN A 9 8.66 -7.94 12.10
N CYS A 10 8.41 -7.18 11.04
CA CYS A 10 8.28 -7.68 9.67
C CYS A 10 9.56 -7.49 8.85
N LEU A 11 10.61 -6.85 9.41
CA LEU A 11 11.85 -6.59 8.72
C LEU A 11 12.59 -7.90 8.41
N MET A 12 13.04 -8.03 7.16
CA MET A 12 13.87 -9.12 6.65
C MET A 12 15.31 -8.62 6.45
N PRO A 13 16.17 -8.67 7.47
CA PRO A 13 17.48 -8.04 7.40
C PRO A 13 18.40 -8.74 6.40
N GLY A 14 18.95 -7.97 5.45
CA GLY A 14 19.85 -8.48 4.43
C GLY A 14 19.18 -9.25 3.30
N GLU A 15 17.86 -9.34 3.29
CA GLU A 15 17.08 -9.92 2.20
C GLU A 15 16.56 -8.84 1.26
N TYR A 16 16.67 -9.10 -0.04
CA TYR A 16 16.30 -8.16 -1.11
C TYR A 16 15.53 -8.85 -2.24
N GLU A 17 15.23 -10.12 -2.05
CA GLU A 17 14.50 -10.96 -3.00
C GLU A 17 13.46 -11.79 -2.25
N PHE A 18 12.30 -11.96 -2.87
CA PHE A 18 11.20 -12.73 -2.31
C PHE A 18 10.48 -13.49 -3.44
N SER A 19 10.07 -14.72 -3.13
CA SER A 19 9.39 -15.58 -4.10
C SER A 19 8.13 -16.15 -3.51
N GLU A 20 7.03 -16.03 -4.25
CA GLU A 20 5.73 -16.63 -3.92
C GLU A 20 4.97 -16.99 -5.20
N GLU A 21 4.18 -18.05 -5.18
CA GLU A 21 3.38 -18.53 -6.32
C GLU A 21 4.18 -18.68 -7.64
N GLY A 22 5.47 -19.00 -7.55
CA GLY A 22 6.35 -19.13 -8.73
C GLY A 22 6.74 -17.80 -9.37
N ILE A 23 6.54 -16.69 -8.68
CA ILE A 23 6.94 -15.35 -9.06
C ILE A 23 8.04 -14.89 -8.11
N THR A 24 9.08 -14.26 -8.63
CA THR A 24 10.16 -13.68 -7.83
C THR A 24 10.23 -12.19 -8.07
N VAL A 25 10.38 -11.41 -7.01
CA VAL A 25 10.67 -9.97 -7.07
C VAL A 25 11.97 -9.66 -6.35
N ARG A 26 12.69 -8.66 -6.82
CA ARG A 26 13.95 -8.24 -6.19
C ARG A 26 14.17 -6.74 -6.27
N LEU A 27 14.87 -6.22 -5.24
CA LEU A 27 15.39 -4.85 -5.20
C LEU A 27 16.72 -4.83 -4.43
N PRO A 28 17.80 -5.38 -4.98
CA PRO A 28 19.10 -5.37 -4.31
C PRO A 28 19.66 -3.94 -4.23
N PRO A 29 20.29 -3.56 -3.11
CA PRO A 29 20.92 -2.23 -2.98
C PRO A 29 22.15 -2.11 -3.88
N GLU A 30 22.34 -0.92 -4.43
CA GLU A 30 23.58 -0.51 -5.09
C GLU A 30 24.40 0.40 -4.16
N ALA A 31 25.56 0.87 -4.63
CA ALA A 31 26.39 1.77 -3.85
C ALA A 31 25.64 3.03 -3.41
N LYS A 32 25.73 3.38 -2.13
CA LYS A 32 25.06 4.54 -1.50
C LYS A 32 23.53 4.43 -1.41
N GLU A 33 23.00 3.23 -1.51
CA GLU A 33 21.57 2.96 -1.34
C GLU A 33 21.28 2.27 0.00
N THR A 34 20.11 2.53 0.51
CA THR A 34 19.51 1.80 1.61
C THR A 34 18.23 1.16 1.10
N VAL A 35 18.17 -0.15 1.17
CA VAL A 35 16.97 -0.94 0.89
C VAL A 35 16.63 -1.74 2.12
N LEU A 36 15.39 -1.67 2.56
CA LEU A 36 14.83 -2.51 3.61
C LEU A 36 13.62 -3.22 3.06
N MET A 37 13.52 -4.53 3.29
CA MET A 37 12.38 -5.34 2.90
C MET A 37 11.60 -5.75 4.16
N PHE A 38 10.28 -5.59 4.12
CA PHE A 38 9.36 -5.94 5.19
C PHE A 38 8.34 -6.94 4.65
N ARG A 39 8.17 -8.06 5.33
CA ARG A 39 7.19 -9.07 5.01
C ARG A 39 5.87 -8.78 5.69
N THR A 40 4.90 -8.22 4.98
CA THR A 40 3.64 -7.73 5.53
C THR A 40 2.50 -8.76 5.50
N ASP A 41 2.69 -9.91 4.87
CA ASP A 41 1.80 -11.07 4.99
C ASP A 41 2.07 -11.92 6.26
N SER A 42 3.09 -11.57 7.06
CA SER A 42 3.47 -12.28 8.28
C SER A 42 2.42 -12.16 9.38
N ASP A 43 2.39 -13.16 10.28
CA ASP A 43 1.48 -13.16 11.43
C ASP A 43 1.69 -11.92 12.31
N ALA A 44 2.93 -11.47 12.49
CA ALA A 44 3.24 -10.24 13.22
C ALA A 44 2.53 -9.00 12.67
N PHE A 45 2.28 -8.96 11.36
CA PHE A 45 1.53 -7.89 10.74
C PHE A 45 0.01 -8.12 10.80
N ARG A 46 -0.42 -9.38 10.75
CA ARG A 46 -1.84 -9.78 10.78
C ARG A 46 -2.47 -9.66 12.15
N ASP A 47 -1.74 -9.99 13.23
CA ASP A 47 -2.24 -9.96 14.60
C ASP A 47 -2.82 -8.60 15.01
N TRP A 48 -2.42 -7.57 14.34
CA TRP A 48 -2.90 -6.23 14.60
C TRP A 48 -4.30 -5.95 14.02
N GLN A 49 -4.76 -6.71 13.03
CA GLN A 49 -6.14 -6.64 12.51
C GLN A 49 -6.61 -8.03 12.10
N GLN A 50 -7.36 -8.69 12.95
CA GLN A 50 -7.95 -10.00 12.66
C GLN A 50 -8.70 -9.98 11.31
N GLY A 51 -8.30 -10.85 10.40
CA GLY A 51 -9.02 -11.12 9.16
C GLY A 51 -8.74 -10.24 7.94
N VAL A 52 -7.94 -9.18 8.06
CA VAL A 52 -7.62 -8.31 6.91
C VAL A 52 -6.30 -8.73 6.27
N LYS A 53 -6.35 -9.18 5.03
CA LYS A 53 -5.15 -9.50 4.25
C LYS A 53 -4.45 -8.21 3.83
N ALA A 54 -3.13 -8.17 4.02
CA ALA A 54 -2.23 -7.14 3.50
C ALA A 54 -1.47 -7.67 2.29
N CYS A 55 -0.77 -6.81 1.56
CA CYS A 55 0.13 -7.24 0.50
C CYS A 55 1.33 -8.00 1.09
N ASP A 56 2.04 -8.73 0.24
CA ASP A 56 3.15 -9.60 0.67
C ASP A 56 4.32 -8.81 1.24
N LEU A 57 4.70 -7.72 0.59
CA LEU A 57 5.92 -6.98 0.90
C LEU A 57 5.73 -5.47 0.89
N VAL A 58 6.54 -4.80 1.71
CA VAL A 58 6.84 -3.37 1.59
C VAL A 58 8.35 -3.20 1.50
N PHE A 59 8.82 -2.53 0.47
CA PHE A 59 10.20 -2.09 0.39
C PHE A 59 10.32 -0.61 0.75
N PHE A 60 11.28 -0.30 1.58
CA PHE A 60 11.78 1.05 1.76
C PHE A 60 13.04 1.23 0.95
N TYR A 61 13.10 2.28 0.16
CA TYR A 61 14.28 2.67 -0.62
C TYR A 61 14.68 4.10 -0.31
N ARG A 62 15.99 4.31 -0.16
CA ARG A 62 16.63 5.62 -0.12
C ARG A 62 17.96 5.55 -0.87
N GLY A 63 18.14 6.41 -1.86
CA GLY A 63 19.37 6.42 -2.66
C GLY A 63 19.36 7.49 -3.73
N PRO A 64 20.42 7.56 -4.55
CA PRO A 64 20.61 8.61 -5.54
C PRO A 64 19.62 8.53 -6.73
N ALA A 65 19.01 7.37 -6.95
CA ALA A 65 18.08 7.16 -8.07
C ALA A 65 16.81 8.02 -7.98
N VAL A 66 16.42 8.45 -6.76
CA VAL A 66 15.24 9.28 -6.51
C VAL A 66 15.53 10.32 -5.43
N PRO A 67 14.97 11.54 -5.55
CA PRO A 67 15.29 12.65 -4.64
C PRO A 67 14.71 12.49 -3.22
N LYS A 68 13.78 11.57 -3.03
CA LYS A 68 13.06 11.34 -1.76
C LYS A 68 12.93 9.84 -1.49
N PRO A 69 12.84 9.43 -0.21
CA PRO A 69 12.57 8.03 0.13
C PRO A 69 11.32 7.49 -0.55
N VAL A 70 11.34 6.23 -0.91
CA VAL A 70 10.22 5.54 -1.58
C VAL A 70 9.76 4.37 -0.73
N LEU A 71 8.44 4.21 -0.64
CA LEU A 71 7.78 2.99 -0.18
C LEU A 71 7.17 2.29 -1.39
N LEU A 72 7.60 1.08 -1.66
CA LEU A 72 6.99 0.19 -2.65
C LEU A 72 6.16 -0.85 -1.93
N PHE A 73 4.85 -0.84 -2.14
CA PHE A 73 3.94 -1.89 -1.71
C PHE A 73 3.86 -2.91 -2.81
N VAL A 74 4.13 -4.18 -2.53
CA VAL A 74 4.24 -5.22 -3.55
C VAL A 74 3.35 -6.39 -3.19
N GLU A 75 2.56 -6.83 -4.16
CA GLU A 75 1.71 -8.01 -4.07
C GLU A 75 2.02 -8.94 -5.22
N LEU A 76 2.21 -10.24 -4.92
CA LEU A 76 2.44 -11.29 -5.89
C LEU A 76 1.17 -12.15 -6.01
N LYS A 77 0.64 -12.28 -7.23
CA LYS A 77 -0.56 -13.09 -7.47
C LYS A 77 -0.42 -13.95 -8.72
N GLY A 78 -0.83 -15.19 -8.61
CA GLY A 78 -0.91 -16.08 -9.78
C GLY A 78 -1.89 -15.55 -10.82
N SER A 79 -3.11 -15.14 -10.44
CA SER A 79 -4.15 -14.70 -11.37
C SER A 79 -5.17 -13.71 -10.81
N ASP A 80 -5.34 -13.64 -9.49
CA ASP A 80 -6.38 -12.82 -8.84
C ASP A 80 -5.85 -11.41 -8.54
N TYR A 81 -6.02 -10.51 -9.50
CA TYR A 81 -5.58 -9.13 -9.39
C TYR A 81 -6.53 -8.23 -8.61
N GLU A 82 -7.83 -8.57 -8.48
CA GLU A 82 -8.77 -7.80 -7.65
C GLU A 82 -8.43 -7.99 -6.18
N ALA A 83 -8.08 -9.22 -5.79
CA ALA A 83 -7.54 -9.47 -4.47
C ALA A 83 -6.21 -8.74 -4.24
N ALA A 84 -5.34 -8.68 -5.25
CA ALA A 84 -4.08 -7.95 -5.17
C ALA A 84 -4.31 -6.46 -4.89
N GLU A 85 -5.27 -5.83 -5.56
CA GLU A 85 -5.63 -4.43 -5.31
C GLU A 85 -6.07 -4.20 -3.87
N ALA A 86 -7.00 -5.03 -3.39
CA ALA A 86 -7.51 -4.91 -2.03
C ALA A 86 -6.41 -5.08 -0.97
N GLN A 87 -5.50 -6.03 -1.18
CA GLN A 87 -4.38 -6.28 -0.28
C GLN A 87 -3.36 -5.13 -0.27
N LEU A 88 -3.04 -4.56 -1.44
CA LEU A 88 -2.19 -3.38 -1.55
C LEU A 88 -2.81 -2.16 -0.85
N GLU A 89 -4.11 -1.94 -1.03
CA GLU A 89 -4.83 -0.84 -0.38
C GLU A 89 -4.84 -1.00 1.14
N ASN A 90 -5.11 -2.19 1.65
CA ASN A 90 -5.10 -2.48 3.07
C ASN A 90 -3.72 -2.25 3.70
N ALA A 91 -2.67 -2.77 3.06
CA ALA A 91 -1.29 -2.56 3.51
C ALA A 91 -0.91 -1.07 3.49
N PHE A 92 -1.25 -0.37 2.40
CA PHE A 92 -0.99 1.07 2.30
C PHE A 92 -1.67 1.84 3.42
N LYS A 93 -2.99 1.69 3.61
CA LYS A 93 -3.73 2.40 4.65
C LYS A 93 -3.13 2.17 6.03
N ARG A 94 -2.72 0.95 6.29
CA ARG A 94 -2.17 0.54 7.57
C ARG A 94 -0.79 1.11 7.82
N VAL A 95 0.15 0.92 6.89
CA VAL A 95 1.50 1.47 7.01
C VAL A 95 1.47 2.99 7.02
N TRP A 96 0.67 3.61 6.14
CA TRP A 96 0.58 5.05 6.03
C TRP A 96 0.03 5.71 7.30
N SER A 97 -0.99 5.11 7.94
CA SER A 97 -1.55 5.63 9.19
C SER A 97 -0.59 5.60 10.37
N GLN A 98 0.42 4.74 10.31
CA GLN A 98 1.44 4.60 11.36
C GLN A 98 2.68 5.48 11.12
N LEU A 99 2.83 6.02 9.92
CA LEU A 99 3.93 6.94 9.65
C LEU A 99 3.66 8.28 10.36
N ASP A 100 4.70 8.83 10.97
CA ASP A 100 4.66 10.17 11.53
C ASP A 100 4.10 11.17 10.50
N THR A 101 3.23 12.08 10.95
CA THR A 101 2.60 13.11 10.12
C THR A 101 3.61 13.95 9.34
N GLN A 102 4.80 14.16 9.90
CA GLN A 102 5.92 14.79 9.16
C GLN A 102 6.40 13.95 7.99
N CYS A 103 6.41 12.62 8.12
CA CYS A 103 6.76 11.71 7.04
C CYS A 103 5.65 11.59 5.99
N GLN A 104 4.38 11.67 6.41
CA GLN A 104 3.23 11.65 5.51
C GLN A 104 3.17 12.90 4.61
N GLY A 105 3.54 14.05 5.14
CA GLY A 105 3.29 15.34 4.48
C GLY A 105 4.26 15.70 3.35
N THR A 106 5.55 15.36 3.45
CA THR A 106 6.55 16.02 2.60
C THR A 106 7.66 15.13 2.04
N GLU A 107 7.94 13.97 2.61
CA GLU A 107 9.24 13.34 2.37
C GLU A 107 9.18 11.98 1.68
N SER A 108 8.09 11.27 1.73
CA SER A 108 8.01 9.93 1.14
C SER A 108 7.19 9.91 -0.13
N ARG A 109 7.65 9.13 -1.09
CA ARG A 109 6.91 8.77 -2.28
C ARG A 109 6.41 7.35 -2.16
N VAL A 110 5.29 7.05 -2.79
CA VAL A 110 4.67 5.73 -2.74
C VAL A 110 4.39 5.23 -4.15
N CYS A 111 4.63 3.95 -4.36
CA CYS A 111 4.19 3.21 -5.53
C CYS A 111 3.62 1.87 -5.07
N ALA A 112 2.48 1.48 -5.60
CA ALA A 112 1.92 0.14 -5.43
C ALA A 112 2.22 -0.68 -6.68
N VAL A 113 2.69 -1.91 -6.50
CA VAL A 113 3.12 -2.80 -7.58
C VAL A 113 2.44 -4.15 -7.42
N ALA A 114 1.58 -4.51 -8.37
CA ALA A 114 1.07 -5.87 -8.47
C ALA A 114 1.89 -6.66 -9.49
N VAL A 115 2.42 -7.80 -9.09
CA VAL A 115 3.15 -8.71 -9.96
C VAL A 115 2.29 -9.95 -10.18
N VAL A 116 1.80 -10.12 -11.40
CA VAL A 116 0.78 -11.12 -11.72
C VAL A 116 1.33 -12.15 -12.70
N GLY A 117 1.15 -13.43 -12.37
CA GLY A 117 1.65 -14.54 -13.17
C GLY A 117 1.00 -14.63 -14.54
N ARG A 118 -0.25 -14.21 -14.71
CA ARG A 118 -1.03 -14.25 -15.94
C ARG A 118 -1.36 -12.85 -16.46
N SER A 119 -1.81 -12.78 -17.71
CA SER A 119 -2.34 -11.55 -18.30
C SER A 119 -3.71 -11.21 -17.73
N VAL A 120 -4.00 -9.93 -17.63
CA VAL A 120 -5.26 -9.36 -17.16
C VAL A 120 -5.88 -8.50 -18.25
N MET A 121 -7.21 -8.43 -18.31
CA MET A 121 -7.93 -7.62 -19.28
C MET A 121 -7.58 -6.13 -19.17
N MET A 122 -7.56 -5.43 -20.30
CA MET A 122 -7.12 -4.02 -20.38
C MET A 122 -8.04 -3.05 -19.65
N ASP A 123 -9.35 -3.27 -19.70
CA ASP A 123 -10.37 -2.45 -19.05
C ASP A 123 -10.24 -2.44 -17.53
N VAL A 124 -9.93 -3.61 -16.96
CA VAL A 124 -9.71 -3.75 -15.52
C VAL A 124 -8.44 -3.00 -15.09
N LYS A 125 -7.37 -3.11 -15.87
CA LYS A 125 -6.13 -2.35 -15.62
C LYS A 125 -6.38 -0.85 -15.58
N ALA A 126 -7.17 -0.33 -16.55
CA ALA A 126 -7.48 1.08 -16.64
C ALA A 126 -8.27 1.56 -15.41
N ARG A 127 -9.31 0.82 -15.00
CA ARG A 127 -10.14 1.12 -13.82
C ARG A 127 -9.31 1.22 -12.53
N ILE A 128 -8.47 0.23 -12.29
CA ILE A 128 -7.67 0.20 -11.07
C ILE A 128 -6.64 1.33 -11.07
N LYS A 129 -5.96 1.54 -12.19
CA LYS A 129 -4.99 2.64 -12.34
C LYS A 129 -5.65 3.98 -12.05
N GLU A 130 -6.84 4.23 -12.57
CA GLU A 130 -7.60 5.46 -12.33
C GLU A 130 -7.95 5.65 -10.85
N ALA A 131 -8.47 4.59 -10.19
CA ALA A 131 -8.81 4.63 -8.77
C ALA A 131 -7.60 4.98 -7.88
N TRP A 132 -6.41 4.46 -8.19
CA TRP A 132 -5.21 4.79 -7.45
C TRP A 132 -4.68 6.19 -7.77
N GLN A 133 -4.76 6.62 -9.03
CA GLN A 133 -4.38 7.98 -9.42
C GLN A 133 -5.24 9.05 -8.74
N GLN A 134 -6.53 8.81 -8.57
CA GLN A 134 -7.43 9.71 -7.83
C GLN A 134 -6.98 9.87 -6.37
N ARG A 135 -6.36 8.86 -5.78
CA ARG A 135 -5.77 8.89 -4.43
C ARG A 135 -4.36 9.49 -4.41
N GLY A 136 -3.82 9.89 -5.57
CA GLY A 136 -2.46 10.41 -5.70
C GLY A 136 -1.37 9.34 -5.57
N LEU A 137 -1.73 8.08 -5.73
CA LEU A 137 -0.82 6.93 -5.70
C LEU A 137 -0.52 6.46 -7.12
N GLU A 138 0.70 6.04 -7.35
CA GLU A 138 1.05 5.37 -8.61
C GLU A 138 0.85 3.87 -8.43
N PHE A 139 0.19 3.27 -9.40
CA PHE A 139 -0.05 1.84 -9.45
C PHE A 139 0.58 1.24 -10.70
N ARG A 140 1.36 0.18 -10.53
CA ARG A 140 2.06 -0.52 -11.60
C ARG A 140 1.71 -2.01 -11.60
N TYR A 141 1.69 -2.58 -12.80
CA TYR A 141 1.54 -4.01 -13.01
C TYR A 141 2.72 -4.58 -13.77
N HIS A 142 3.15 -5.75 -13.32
CA HIS A 142 4.00 -6.64 -14.09
C HIS A 142 3.19 -7.89 -14.41
N PHE A 143 3.08 -8.23 -15.68
CA PHE A 143 2.29 -9.37 -16.14
C PHE A 143 3.18 -10.45 -16.77
N GLY A 144 2.66 -11.70 -16.74
CA GLY A 144 3.39 -12.83 -17.30
C GLY A 144 4.67 -13.12 -16.53
N ALA A 145 4.65 -12.88 -15.22
CA ALA A 145 5.81 -13.01 -14.34
C ALA A 145 6.05 -14.44 -13.83
N LEU A 146 5.17 -15.41 -14.17
CA LEU A 146 5.35 -16.79 -13.74
C LEU A 146 6.69 -17.35 -14.21
N GLY A 147 7.47 -17.89 -13.28
CA GLY A 147 8.82 -18.42 -13.53
C GLY A 147 9.88 -17.34 -13.81
N LYS A 148 9.59 -16.07 -13.56
CA LYS A 148 10.52 -14.96 -13.80
C LYS A 148 10.85 -14.21 -12.52
N THR A 149 12.03 -13.58 -12.54
CA THR A 149 12.41 -12.57 -11.55
C THR A 149 12.11 -11.18 -12.08
N VAL A 150 11.31 -10.41 -11.36
CA VAL A 150 10.96 -9.02 -11.67
C VAL A 150 11.85 -8.09 -10.85
N ASP A 151 12.63 -7.28 -11.53
CA ASP A 151 13.39 -6.20 -10.89
C ASP A 151 12.46 -5.01 -10.63
N LEU A 152 12.38 -4.59 -9.36
CA LEU A 152 11.50 -3.50 -8.93
C LEU A 152 12.15 -2.11 -9.08
N ARG A 153 13.44 -2.02 -9.44
CA ARG A 153 14.16 -0.76 -9.56
C ARG A 153 13.51 0.25 -10.52
N PRO A 154 12.96 -0.13 -11.69
CA PRO A 154 12.25 0.80 -12.56
C PRO A 154 11.06 1.48 -11.88
N ASN A 155 10.41 0.82 -10.93
CA ASN A 155 9.25 1.36 -10.21
C ASN A 155 9.60 2.50 -9.23
N LEU A 156 10.87 2.64 -8.85
CA LEU A 156 11.31 3.75 -7.98
C LEU A 156 11.08 5.11 -8.64
N ALA A 157 11.31 5.22 -9.96
CA ALA A 157 11.09 6.44 -10.71
C ALA A 157 9.59 6.80 -10.84
N ASP A 158 8.73 5.80 -10.75
CA ASP A 158 7.28 5.96 -10.85
C ASP A 158 6.61 6.43 -9.55
N ALA A 159 7.28 6.27 -8.41
CA ALA A 159 6.71 6.63 -7.12
C ALA A 159 6.32 8.11 -7.04
N ARG A 160 5.14 8.39 -6.49
CA ARG A 160 4.56 9.72 -6.38
C ARG A 160 4.36 10.13 -4.93
N ARG A 161 4.29 11.43 -4.70
CA ARG A 161 3.87 11.99 -3.42
C ARG A 161 2.39 11.66 -3.22
N VAL A 162 2.05 11.09 -2.06
CA VAL A 162 0.65 10.88 -1.69
C VAL A 162 -0.03 12.22 -1.48
N LYS A 163 -1.16 12.42 -2.15
CA LYS A 163 -2.01 13.58 -1.88
C LYS A 163 -2.67 13.38 -0.52
N PRO A 164 -2.73 14.41 0.35
CA PRO A 164 -3.53 14.30 1.55
C PRO A 164 -4.98 13.96 1.17
N PRO A 165 -5.68 13.12 1.93
CA PRO A 165 -7.09 12.90 1.71
C PRO A 165 -7.82 14.25 1.73
N PRO A 166 -8.87 14.44 0.92
CA PRO A 166 -9.69 15.63 0.99
C PRO A 166 -10.16 15.79 2.45
N PRO A 167 -10.24 17.03 2.96
CA PRO A 167 -10.76 17.26 4.31
C PRO A 167 -12.12 16.56 4.42
N ALA A 168 -12.30 15.82 5.51
CA ALA A 168 -13.57 15.16 5.78
C ALA A 168 -14.67 16.21 5.63
N ALA A 169 -15.71 15.91 4.82
CA ALA A 169 -16.85 16.78 4.73
C ALA A 169 -17.35 17.07 6.15
N PRO A 170 -17.66 18.32 6.49
CA PRO A 170 -18.15 18.64 7.82
C PRO A 170 -19.31 17.71 8.12
N SER A 171 -19.18 16.91 9.17
CA SER A 171 -20.23 16.00 9.64
C SER A 171 -21.47 16.86 9.79
N GLY A 172 -22.48 16.55 8.95
CA GLY A 172 -23.72 17.35 8.87
C GLY A 172 -24.21 17.68 10.25
N SER A 173 -24.55 18.94 10.45
CA SER A 173 -25.18 19.44 11.67
C SER A 173 -26.25 18.47 12.13
N PRO A 174 -26.33 18.13 13.43
CA PRO A 174 -27.40 17.30 13.92
C PRO A 174 -28.73 17.94 13.48
N GLY A 175 -29.52 17.16 12.78
CA GLY A 175 -30.84 17.58 12.34
C GLY A 175 -31.67 18.13 13.53
N PRO A 176 -32.61 19.02 13.30
CA PRO A 176 -33.38 19.64 14.36
C PRO A 176 -33.97 18.55 15.27
N ALA A 177 -33.73 18.72 16.57
CA ALA A 177 -34.26 17.83 17.60
C ALA A 177 -35.75 17.66 17.43
N VAL A 178 -36.21 16.43 17.28
CA VAL A 178 -37.63 16.09 17.29
C VAL A 178 -38.17 16.49 18.68
N PRO A 179 -39.18 17.36 18.77
CA PRO A 179 -39.78 17.75 20.04
C PRO A 179 -40.35 16.51 20.74
N PRO A 180 -40.27 16.44 22.09
CA PRO A 180 -40.85 15.32 22.83
C PRO A 180 -42.37 15.27 22.63
N PRO A 181 -42.96 14.09 22.66
CA PRO A 181 -44.40 13.96 22.55
C PRO A 181 -45.09 14.63 23.75
N ASP A 182 -46.16 15.35 23.45
CA ASP A 182 -46.99 16.09 24.39
C ASP A 182 -47.61 15.14 25.43
N PRO A 183 -47.40 15.32 26.76
CA PRO A 183 -47.99 14.44 27.76
C PRO A 183 -49.38 14.96 28.13
N GLY A 184 -50.39 14.63 27.33
CA GLY A 184 -51.70 15.06 27.71
C GLY A 184 -52.80 14.75 26.73
N VAL A 185 -53.30 13.51 26.77
CA VAL A 185 -54.78 13.29 26.73
C VAL A 185 -55.07 11.91 27.34
N THR A 186 -55.36 11.85 28.60
CA THR A 186 -56.14 10.78 29.22
C THR A 186 -57.61 11.06 28.96
N THR A 187 -58.27 10.16 28.27
CA THR A 187 -59.70 9.94 28.39
C THR A 187 -59.95 8.48 28.63
#